data_6f878a6f24fe2078dda8ca533ef4642f
#
_entry.id   6f878a6f24fe2078dda8ca533ef4642f
#
_cell.length_a   1.000
_cell.length_b   1.000
_cell.length_c   1.000
_cell.angle_alpha   90.00
_cell.angle_beta   90.00
_cell.angle_gamma   90.00
#
_symmetry.space_group_name_H-M   'P 1'
#
loop_
_entity.id
_entity.type
_entity.pdbx_description
1 polymer ?
#
loop_
_entity_poly.entity_id
_entity_poly.type
_entity_poly.pdbx_seq_one_letter_code
_entity_poly.pdbx_strand_id
1 'polypeptide(L)'
;KWWKEGKLLNKKNTFQDYISCAKFLIDKKYTSNKKIIGMGGSAGGLLMGAVVNEKPDLFLGMIMAVPFVDSLTTNLDHSLPLTIGEFDEFGNAKENKEHFEYIYSYAPYNNIKKMDYPNILITTSLSDNRVLFDEPAKFTAKLRDYKTDNNLLLLKTEMNAGHGGK
;
A
#
# COMPACT_ATOMS: atom_id res chain seq x y z
N LYS A 1 -22.21 -3.13 6.20
CA LYS A 1 -21.70 -4.29 6.95
C LYS A 1 -20.22 -4.50 6.65
N TRP A 2 -19.80 -4.75 5.41
CA TRP A 2 -18.40 -5.01 5.02
C TRP A 2 -17.44 -3.88 5.37
N TRP A 3 -17.81 -2.62 5.13
CA TRP A 3 -16.99 -1.48 5.50
C TRP A 3 -16.64 -1.47 7.01
N LYS A 4 -17.60 -1.77 7.90
CA LYS A 4 -17.35 -1.83 9.34
C LYS A 4 -16.34 -2.93 9.72
N GLU A 5 -16.32 -4.02 8.97
CA GLU A 5 -15.41 -5.15 9.20
C GLU A 5 -14.02 -4.94 8.55
N GLY A 6 -13.82 -3.85 7.80
CA GLY A 6 -12.57 -3.53 7.12
C GLY A 6 -11.97 -2.18 7.51
N LYS A 7 -12.39 -1.55 8.59
CA LYS A 7 -11.87 -0.26 9.08
C LYS A 7 -11.33 -0.32 10.50
N LEU A 8 -10.61 0.71 10.91
CA LEU A 8 -10.02 0.85 12.25
C LEU A 8 -9.22 -0.41 12.61
N LEU A 9 -9.46 -0.98 13.79
CA LEU A 9 -8.77 -2.17 14.28
C LEU A 9 -9.13 -3.47 13.50
N ASN A 10 -9.99 -3.38 12.49
CA ASN A 10 -10.33 -4.46 11.56
C ASN A 10 -9.70 -4.27 10.17
N LYS A 11 -8.90 -3.22 9.96
CA LYS A 11 -8.35 -2.87 8.65
C LYS A 11 -7.60 -4.01 7.96
N LYS A 12 -6.92 -4.85 8.71
CA LYS A 12 -6.19 -6.01 8.16
C LYS A 12 -7.08 -7.03 7.47
N ASN A 13 -8.38 -7.08 7.77
CA ASN A 13 -9.32 -7.94 7.04
C ASN A 13 -9.34 -7.61 5.55
N THR A 14 -9.20 -6.33 5.17
CA THR A 14 -9.12 -5.90 3.77
C THR A 14 -7.95 -6.57 3.03
N PHE A 15 -6.81 -6.71 3.70
CA PHE A 15 -5.61 -7.33 3.13
C PHE A 15 -5.78 -8.84 3.03
N GLN A 16 -6.34 -9.47 4.06
CA GLN A 16 -6.59 -10.91 4.10
C GLN A 16 -7.64 -11.33 3.08
N ASP A 17 -8.68 -10.53 2.86
CA ASP A 17 -9.70 -10.78 1.84
C ASP A 17 -9.08 -10.76 0.43
N TYR A 18 -8.22 -9.78 0.14
CA TYR A 18 -7.53 -9.71 -1.14
C TYR A 18 -6.61 -10.93 -1.38
N ILE A 19 -5.82 -11.29 -0.36
CA ILE A 19 -4.95 -12.48 -0.40
C ILE A 19 -5.78 -13.75 -0.60
N SER A 20 -6.92 -13.86 0.09
CA SER A 20 -7.83 -15.01 -0.01
C SER A 20 -8.44 -15.12 -1.41
N CYS A 21 -8.81 -13.99 -2.03
CA CYS A 21 -9.26 -13.97 -3.42
C CYS A 21 -8.18 -14.46 -4.39
N ALA A 22 -6.94 -14.00 -4.23
CA ALA A 22 -5.83 -14.45 -5.06
C ALA A 22 -5.58 -15.96 -4.91
N LYS A 23 -5.57 -16.47 -3.69
CA LYS A 23 -5.44 -17.90 -3.40
C LYS A 23 -6.59 -18.73 -4.01
N PHE A 24 -7.83 -18.25 -3.86
CA PHE A 24 -9.00 -18.91 -4.45
C PHE A 24 -8.87 -19.05 -5.96
N LEU A 25 -8.42 -18.01 -6.67
CA LEU A 25 -8.21 -18.08 -8.13
C LEU A 25 -7.15 -19.10 -8.51
N ILE A 26 -6.10 -19.24 -7.70
CA ILE A 26 -5.04 -20.23 -7.89
C ILE A 26 -5.58 -21.66 -7.63
N ASP A 27 -6.25 -21.86 -6.50
CA ASP A 27 -6.79 -23.17 -6.09
C ASP A 27 -7.84 -23.68 -7.07
N LYS A 28 -8.66 -22.78 -7.61
CA LYS A 28 -9.64 -23.10 -8.65
C LYS A 28 -9.03 -23.21 -10.07
N LYS A 29 -7.70 -23.06 -10.22
CA LYS A 29 -6.96 -23.15 -11.49
C LYS A 29 -7.38 -22.14 -12.55
N TYR A 30 -7.94 -20.99 -12.14
CA TYR A 30 -8.14 -19.86 -13.06
C TYR A 30 -6.81 -19.22 -13.45
N THR A 31 -5.83 -19.30 -12.55
CA THR A 31 -4.47 -18.78 -12.73
C THR A 31 -3.48 -19.63 -11.91
N SER A 32 -2.24 -19.17 -11.78
CA SER A 32 -1.23 -19.80 -10.93
C SER A 32 -0.40 -18.72 -10.24
N ASN A 33 0.37 -19.11 -9.23
CA ASN A 33 1.37 -18.24 -8.60
C ASN A 33 2.24 -17.58 -9.68
N LYS A 34 2.62 -16.31 -9.46
CA LYS A 34 3.44 -15.52 -10.40
C LYS A 34 2.79 -15.30 -11.78
N LYS A 35 1.46 -15.39 -11.89
CA LYS A 35 0.69 -14.97 -13.06
C LYS A 35 -0.40 -13.94 -12.73
N ILE A 36 -0.52 -13.54 -11.47
CA ILE A 36 -1.45 -12.50 -11.01
C ILE A 36 -0.70 -11.18 -10.96
N ILE A 37 -1.32 -10.14 -11.47
CA ILE A 37 -0.88 -8.75 -11.27
C ILE A 37 -1.90 -8.08 -10.36
N GLY A 38 -1.44 -7.56 -9.22
CA GLY A 38 -2.24 -6.72 -8.35
C GLY A 38 -2.20 -5.27 -8.83
N MET A 39 -3.32 -4.56 -8.74
CA MET A 39 -3.39 -3.14 -9.08
C MET A 39 -4.24 -2.38 -8.06
N GLY A 40 -3.74 -1.24 -7.59
CA GLY A 40 -4.48 -0.36 -6.68
C GLY A 40 -3.91 1.04 -6.65
N GLY A 41 -4.78 2.02 -6.41
CA GLY A 41 -4.40 3.42 -6.32
C GLY A 41 -4.81 4.06 -5.00
N SER A 42 -4.10 5.10 -4.54
CA SER A 42 -4.41 5.83 -3.31
C SER A 42 -4.50 4.88 -2.10
N ALA A 43 -5.62 4.80 -1.40
CA ALA A 43 -5.88 3.80 -0.36
C ALA A 43 -5.81 2.34 -0.89
N GLY A 44 -6.14 2.11 -2.18
CA GLY A 44 -5.89 0.83 -2.84
C GLY A 44 -4.41 0.54 -3.05
N GLY A 45 -3.57 1.56 -3.11
CA GLY A 45 -2.11 1.45 -3.09
C GLY A 45 -1.58 1.02 -1.72
N LEU A 46 -2.20 1.47 -0.62
CA LEU A 46 -1.94 0.94 0.72
C LEU A 46 -2.24 -0.57 0.77
N LEU A 47 -3.40 -0.98 0.22
CA LEU A 47 -3.74 -2.39 0.12
C LEU A 47 -2.67 -3.18 -0.63
N MET A 48 -2.22 -2.68 -1.79
CA MET A 48 -1.16 -3.35 -2.57
C MET A 48 0.16 -3.44 -1.82
N GLY A 49 0.56 -2.36 -1.14
CA GLY A 49 1.80 -2.33 -0.34
C GLY A 49 1.76 -3.28 0.86
N ALA A 50 0.63 -3.36 1.57
CA ALA A 50 0.46 -4.29 2.67
C ALA A 50 0.47 -5.75 2.19
N VAL A 51 -0.26 -6.04 1.12
CA VAL A 51 -0.35 -7.39 0.54
C VAL A 51 0.98 -7.88 0.01
N VAL A 52 1.75 -7.03 -0.69
CA VAL A 52 3.05 -7.44 -1.22
C VAL A 52 4.10 -7.65 -0.13
N ASN A 53 4.01 -6.94 0.99
CA ASN A 53 4.86 -7.19 2.15
C ASN A 53 4.52 -8.50 2.88
N GLU A 54 3.28 -8.98 2.75
CA GLU A 54 2.82 -10.19 3.43
C GLU A 54 2.94 -11.45 2.54
N LYS A 55 2.58 -11.35 1.27
CA LYS A 55 2.51 -12.47 0.32
C LYS A 55 3.06 -12.11 -1.05
N PRO A 56 4.35 -11.75 -1.17
CA PRO A 56 4.96 -11.37 -2.44
C PRO A 56 4.96 -12.51 -3.48
N ASP A 57 5.01 -13.75 -3.01
CA ASP A 57 5.11 -14.97 -3.83
C ASP A 57 3.84 -15.30 -4.63
N LEU A 58 2.70 -14.69 -4.31
CA LEU A 58 1.45 -14.91 -5.05
C LEU A 58 1.42 -14.16 -6.40
N PHE A 59 2.24 -13.12 -6.56
CA PHE A 59 2.10 -12.15 -7.63
C PHE A 59 3.27 -12.18 -8.62
N LEU A 60 2.98 -11.99 -9.92
CA LEU A 60 3.96 -11.64 -10.94
C LEU A 60 4.41 -10.19 -10.80
N GLY A 61 3.49 -9.31 -10.43
CA GLY A 61 3.77 -7.88 -10.27
C GLY A 61 2.67 -7.14 -9.54
N MET A 62 3.03 -5.90 -9.13
CA MET A 62 2.13 -4.94 -8.52
C MET A 62 2.19 -3.61 -9.27
N ILE A 63 1.02 -3.02 -9.52
CA ILE A 63 0.88 -1.66 -10.05
C ILE A 63 0.27 -0.80 -8.95
N MET A 64 1.03 0.17 -8.46
CA MET A 64 0.65 1.05 -7.38
C MET A 64 0.55 2.49 -7.89
N ALA A 65 -0.65 3.00 -8.08
CA ALA A 65 -0.87 4.36 -8.55
C ALA A 65 -1.09 5.31 -7.38
N VAL A 66 -0.26 6.37 -7.29
CA VAL A 66 -0.31 7.39 -6.21
C VAL A 66 -0.56 6.75 -4.82
N PRO A 67 0.25 5.72 -4.44
CA PRO A 67 -0.11 4.83 -3.35
C PRO A 67 0.10 5.45 -1.97
N PHE A 68 -0.87 5.26 -1.10
CA PHE A 68 -0.83 5.66 0.32
C PHE A 68 0.01 4.66 1.14
N VAL A 69 1.34 4.76 1.01
CA VAL A 69 2.26 3.72 1.53
C VAL A 69 3.00 4.10 2.81
N ASP A 70 2.98 5.36 3.22
CA ASP A 70 3.49 5.81 4.52
C ASP A 70 2.36 6.28 5.44
N SER A 71 1.35 5.46 5.55
CA SER A 71 0.10 5.75 6.24
C SER A 71 0.29 6.13 7.71
N LEU A 72 1.34 5.66 8.38
CA LEU A 72 1.59 6.02 9.77
C LEU A 72 2.09 7.45 9.89
N THR A 73 3.12 7.85 9.13
CA THR A 73 3.66 9.21 9.18
C THR A 73 2.61 10.23 8.81
N THR A 74 1.84 9.96 7.74
CA THR A 74 0.74 10.82 7.32
C THR A 74 -0.36 10.92 8.39
N ASN A 75 -0.73 9.83 9.06
CA ASN A 75 -1.73 9.85 10.12
C ASN A 75 -1.28 10.66 11.36
N LEU A 76 0.02 10.78 11.59
CA LEU A 76 0.58 11.60 12.67
C LEU A 76 0.58 13.10 12.36
N ASP A 77 0.47 13.49 11.09
CA ASP A 77 0.47 14.89 10.64
C ASP A 77 -0.95 15.40 10.38
N HIS A 78 -1.52 16.06 11.39
CA HIS A 78 -2.88 16.64 11.32
C HIS A 78 -2.98 17.89 10.43
N SER A 79 -1.86 18.40 9.91
CA SER A 79 -1.88 19.54 8.98
C SER A 79 -2.21 19.12 7.55
N LEU A 80 -2.10 17.83 7.24
CA LEU A 80 -2.40 17.30 5.90
C LEU A 80 -3.91 17.25 5.62
N PRO A 81 -4.34 17.54 4.39
CA PRO A 81 -5.75 17.79 4.06
C PRO A 81 -6.71 16.65 4.38
N LEU A 82 -6.27 15.39 4.28
CA LEU A 82 -7.14 14.23 4.45
C LEU A 82 -7.05 13.59 5.84
N THR A 83 -5.98 13.82 6.59
CA THR A 83 -5.65 13.07 7.81
C THR A 83 -6.81 13.05 8.82
N ILE A 84 -7.36 14.21 9.19
CA ILE A 84 -8.45 14.29 10.18
C ILE A 84 -9.73 13.64 9.64
N GLY A 85 -10.04 13.87 8.35
CA GLY A 85 -11.23 13.30 7.71
C GLY A 85 -11.21 11.77 7.59
N GLU A 86 -10.02 11.17 7.68
CA GLU A 86 -9.84 9.72 7.52
C GLU A 86 -9.71 8.95 8.86
N PHE A 87 -9.85 9.63 10.00
CA PHE A 87 -9.81 8.95 11.31
C PHE A 87 -10.88 7.88 11.48
N ASP A 88 -12.04 8.03 10.87
CA ASP A 88 -13.10 7.02 10.87
C ASP A 88 -12.73 5.74 10.11
N GLU A 89 -11.76 5.81 9.20
CA GLU A 89 -11.28 4.68 8.42
C GLU A 89 -10.04 4.04 9.04
N PHE A 90 -9.03 4.85 9.40
CA PHE A 90 -7.72 4.36 9.81
C PHE A 90 -7.48 4.49 11.32
N GLY A 91 -8.18 5.39 12.02
CA GLY A 91 -7.93 5.75 13.42
C GLY A 91 -7.04 6.98 13.56
N ASN A 92 -6.83 7.42 14.79
CA ASN A 92 -5.98 8.56 15.16
C ASN A 92 -4.75 8.06 15.93
N ALA A 93 -3.64 7.87 15.22
CA ALA A 93 -2.39 7.35 15.79
C ALA A 93 -1.72 8.36 16.74
N LYS A 94 -1.97 9.65 16.57
CA LYS A 94 -1.35 10.71 17.40
C LYS A 94 -1.90 10.75 18.81
N GLU A 95 -3.18 10.47 18.98
CA GLU A 95 -3.88 10.58 20.26
C GLU A 95 -4.23 9.22 20.88
N ASN A 96 -4.13 8.14 20.11
CA ASN A 96 -4.48 6.80 20.56
C ASN A 96 -3.35 5.81 20.27
N LYS A 97 -2.73 5.29 21.32
CA LYS A 97 -1.62 4.34 21.25
C LYS A 97 -2.03 3.03 20.55
N GLU A 98 -3.24 2.54 20.77
CA GLU A 98 -3.74 1.31 20.13
C GLU A 98 -3.87 1.50 18.62
N HIS A 99 -4.37 2.67 18.17
CA HIS A 99 -4.42 3.01 16.75
C HIS A 99 -3.01 3.13 16.16
N PHE A 100 -2.06 3.74 16.88
CA PHE A 100 -0.68 3.83 16.46
C PHE A 100 -0.06 2.44 16.23
N GLU A 101 -0.13 1.59 17.24
CA GLU A 101 0.43 0.23 17.18
C GLU A 101 -0.22 -0.59 16.06
N TYR A 102 -1.53 -0.43 15.89
CA TYR A 102 -2.26 -1.15 14.84
C TYR A 102 -1.88 -0.67 13.44
N ILE A 103 -1.83 0.65 13.18
CA ILE A 103 -1.39 1.21 11.90
C ILE A 103 0.07 0.84 11.62
N TYR A 104 0.96 0.98 12.62
CA TYR A 104 2.36 0.57 12.49
C TYR A 104 2.50 -0.89 12.05
N SER A 105 1.63 -1.76 12.52
CA SER A 105 1.68 -3.20 12.23
C SER A 105 1.34 -3.58 10.79
N TYR A 106 0.80 -2.65 9.98
CA TYR A 106 0.49 -2.90 8.57
C TYR A 106 0.99 -1.82 7.61
N ALA A 107 1.35 -0.63 8.09
CA ALA A 107 1.79 0.48 7.25
C ALA A 107 2.90 0.01 6.28
N PRO A 108 2.69 0.11 4.96
CA PRO A 108 3.58 -0.52 3.98
C PRO A 108 5.04 -0.12 4.14
N TYR A 109 5.33 1.17 4.29
CA TYR A 109 6.68 1.69 4.46
C TYR A 109 7.39 1.11 5.68
N ASN A 110 6.68 0.96 6.80
CA ASN A 110 7.24 0.45 8.05
C ASN A 110 7.49 -1.06 8.00
N ASN A 111 6.77 -1.78 7.14
CA ASN A 111 6.79 -3.24 7.07
C ASN A 111 7.55 -3.81 5.87
N ILE A 112 8.35 -3.01 5.17
CA ILE A 112 9.29 -3.50 4.17
C ILE A 112 10.32 -4.42 4.85
N LYS A 113 10.56 -5.60 4.26
CA LYS A 113 11.47 -6.63 4.79
C LYS A 113 12.56 -6.97 3.78
N LYS A 114 13.68 -7.52 4.27
CA LYS A 114 14.69 -8.15 3.40
C LYS A 114 14.13 -9.45 2.87
N MET A 115 13.62 -9.44 1.65
CA MET A 115 13.05 -10.60 0.97
C MET A 115 12.89 -10.32 -0.52
N ASP A 116 12.53 -11.36 -1.28
CA ASP A 116 12.19 -11.23 -2.69
C ASP A 116 10.81 -10.61 -2.86
N TYR A 117 10.74 -9.61 -3.75
CA TYR A 117 9.50 -8.93 -4.16
C TYR A 117 9.18 -9.23 -5.62
N PRO A 118 7.92 -9.21 -6.04
CA PRO A 118 7.55 -9.31 -7.46
C PRO A 118 7.99 -8.05 -8.23
N ASN A 119 7.74 -8.01 -9.54
CA ASN A 119 7.91 -6.77 -10.29
C ASN A 119 6.96 -5.69 -9.76
N ILE A 120 7.44 -4.47 -9.55
CA ILE A 120 6.63 -3.37 -9.00
C ILE A 120 6.76 -2.14 -9.88
N LEU A 121 5.62 -1.60 -10.31
CA LEU A 121 5.51 -0.30 -10.93
C LEU A 121 4.76 0.63 -9.99
N ILE A 122 5.42 1.72 -9.60
CA ILE A 122 4.84 2.78 -8.78
C ILE A 122 4.71 4.03 -9.63
N THR A 123 3.54 4.66 -9.62
CA THR A 123 3.36 5.96 -10.26
C THR A 123 3.00 7.01 -9.20
N THR A 124 3.52 8.21 -9.34
CA THR A 124 3.22 9.34 -8.47
C THR A 124 3.16 10.64 -9.26
N SER A 125 2.70 11.71 -8.65
CA SER A 125 2.58 13.02 -9.27
C SER A 125 3.11 14.09 -8.35
N LEU A 126 3.95 15.00 -8.87
CA LEU A 126 4.61 16.03 -8.07
C LEU A 126 3.60 16.98 -7.39
N SER A 127 2.51 17.29 -8.06
CA SER A 127 1.44 18.18 -7.53
C SER A 127 0.28 17.41 -6.90
N ASP A 128 0.51 16.17 -6.46
CA ASP A 128 -0.48 15.41 -5.71
C ASP A 128 -0.66 16.03 -4.32
N ASN A 129 -1.87 16.48 -4.02
CA ASN A 129 -2.24 17.11 -2.75
C ASN A 129 -3.05 16.20 -1.82
N ARG A 130 -3.23 14.93 -2.17
CA ARG A 130 -3.91 13.91 -1.35
C ARG A 130 -2.93 12.91 -0.76
N VAL A 131 -2.11 12.31 -1.62
CA VAL A 131 -0.98 11.47 -1.23
C VAL A 131 0.28 12.15 -1.76
N LEU A 132 1.05 12.75 -0.87
CA LEU A 132 2.23 13.51 -1.25
C LEU A 132 3.24 12.61 -1.97
N PHE A 133 3.90 13.15 -2.99
CA PHE A 133 4.82 12.39 -3.85
C PHE A 133 6.00 11.77 -3.08
N ASP A 134 6.34 12.29 -1.92
CA ASP A 134 7.42 11.78 -1.08
C ASP A 134 7.11 10.40 -0.49
N GLU A 135 5.83 10.06 -0.24
CA GLU A 135 5.46 8.74 0.26
C GLU A 135 5.88 7.62 -0.71
N PRO A 136 5.42 7.59 -1.98
CA PRO A 136 5.86 6.59 -2.93
C PRO A 136 7.36 6.70 -3.26
N ALA A 137 7.94 7.89 -3.22
CA ALA A 137 9.37 8.07 -3.48
C ALA A 137 10.23 7.39 -2.39
N LYS A 138 9.98 7.68 -1.12
CA LYS A 138 10.71 7.05 -0.01
C LYS A 138 10.42 5.56 0.15
N PHE A 139 9.17 5.14 -0.12
CA PHE A 139 8.83 3.72 -0.18
C PHE A 139 9.66 2.99 -1.23
N THR A 140 9.75 3.55 -2.44
CA THR A 140 10.59 3.00 -3.52
C THR A 140 12.06 2.95 -3.14
N ALA A 141 12.59 4.01 -2.53
CA ALA A 141 13.99 4.07 -2.11
C ALA A 141 14.31 2.98 -1.07
N LYS A 142 13.48 2.85 -0.03
CA LYS A 142 13.65 1.81 0.99
C LYS A 142 13.50 0.42 0.41
N LEU A 143 12.54 0.21 -0.49
CA LEU A 143 12.33 -1.08 -1.13
C LEU A 143 13.54 -1.50 -1.98
N ARG A 144 14.20 -0.56 -2.69
CA ARG A 144 15.45 -0.82 -3.44
C ARG A 144 16.59 -1.31 -2.55
N ASP A 145 16.66 -0.78 -1.33
CA ASP A 145 17.70 -1.17 -0.36
C ASP A 145 17.41 -2.55 0.28
N TYR A 146 16.15 -2.91 0.40
CA TYR A 146 15.71 -4.10 1.14
C TYR A 146 15.47 -5.33 0.26
N LYS A 147 15.04 -5.16 -1.00
CA LYS A 147 14.73 -6.30 -1.87
C LYS A 147 15.98 -7.14 -2.17
N THR A 148 15.83 -8.45 -2.19
CA THR A 148 16.93 -9.42 -2.40
C THR A 148 16.91 -10.05 -3.79
N ASP A 149 15.90 -9.76 -4.60
CA ASP A 149 15.68 -10.23 -5.95
C ASP A 149 16.21 -9.27 -7.03
N ASN A 150 16.13 -9.68 -8.30
CA ASN A 150 16.46 -8.87 -9.48
C ASN A 150 15.22 -8.42 -10.26
N ASN A 151 14.01 -8.53 -9.71
CA ASN A 151 12.78 -8.10 -10.35
C ASN A 151 12.73 -6.58 -10.52
N LEU A 152 11.97 -6.11 -11.50
CA LEU A 152 11.86 -4.69 -11.79
C LEU A 152 11.19 -3.93 -10.63
N LEU A 153 11.78 -2.79 -10.27
CA LEU A 153 11.19 -1.82 -9.37
C LEU A 153 11.29 -0.44 -10.02
N LEU A 154 10.18 0.04 -10.53
CA LEU A 154 10.10 1.27 -11.31
C LEU A 154 9.26 2.32 -10.55
N LEU A 155 9.76 3.55 -10.52
CA LEU A 155 9.01 4.72 -10.07
C LEU A 155 8.86 5.68 -11.25
N LYS A 156 7.62 5.99 -11.63
CA LYS A 156 7.28 7.02 -12.61
C LYS A 156 6.66 8.22 -11.90
N THR A 157 7.27 9.39 -12.05
CA THR A 157 6.76 10.65 -11.49
C THR A 157 6.22 11.54 -12.59
N GLU A 158 4.95 11.90 -12.52
CA GLU A 158 4.34 12.90 -13.41
C GLU A 158 4.58 14.30 -12.84
N MET A 159 5.31 15.14 -13.60
CA MET A 159 5.75 16.44 -13.10
C MET A 159 4.62 17.50 -13.08
N ASN A 160 3.60 17.35 -13.91
CA ASN A 160 2.54 18.34 -14.12
C ASN A 160 1.14 17.72 -13.91
N ALA A 161 0.98 16.82 -12.95
CA ALA A 161 -0.28 16.17 -12.65
C ALA A 161 -0.54 16.16 -11.14
N GLY A 162 -1.82 16.06 -10.78
CA GLY A 162 -2.27 15.83 -9.41
C GLY A 162 -2.61 14.36 -9.16
N HIS A 163 -3.47 14.11 -8.15
CA HIS A 163 -3.81 12.76 -7.68
C HIS A 163 -4.44 11.84 -8.76
N GLY A 164 -5.14 12.39 -9.73
CA GLY A 164 -5.77 11.63 -10.82
C GLY A 164 -4.81 11.20 -11.95
N GLY A 165 -3.55 11.66 -11.93
CA GLY A 165 -2.63 11.50 -13.06
C GLY A 165 -3.00 12.39 -14.26
N LYS A 166 -2.49 12.04 -15.45
CA LYS A 166 -2.86 12.65 -16.75
C LYS A 166 -3.81 11.73 -17.47
#